data_9e74d99a55c6c42d00e9c779aff6c079
#
_entry.id   9e74d99a55c6c42d00e9c779aff6c079
#
_cell.length_a   1.000
_cell.length_b   1.000
_cell.length_c   1.000
_cell.angle_alpha   90.00
_cell.angle_beta   90.00
_cell.angle_gamma   90.00
#
_symmetry.space_group_name_H-M   'P 1'
#
loop_
_entity.id
_entity.type
_entity.pdbx_description
1 polymer ?
#
loop_
_entity_poly.entity_id
_entity_poly.type
_entity_poly.pdbx_seq_one_letter_code
_entity_poly.pdbx_strand_id
1 'polypeptide(L)'
;NHDKGWGEPGHPPAFSEVLDYAELKPGMCHGQRICMLHYPMLSWNGKWRHAIHLHGHIHAKPEYNLRNRDLGILRYDVGVDANNYCPVSRDDILAFFKGVDPVPDSDRERRLIERGEQALDE
;
A
#
# COMPACT_ATOMS: atom_id res chain seq x y z
N ASN A 1 -5.32 -10.40 -10.49
CA ASN A 1 -5.08 -11.83 -10.69
C ASN A 1 -6.26 -12.54 -11.37
N HIS A 2 -7.36 -11.84 -11.56
CA HIS A 2 -8.51 -12.37 -12.30
C HIS A 2 -8.65 -11.78 -13.69
N ASP A 3 -7.89 -10.77 -14.01
CA ASP A 3 -7.99 -10.00 -15.25
C ASP A 3 -6.84 -10.34 -16.20
N LYS A 4 -6.74 -11.61 -16.52
CA LYS A 4 -5.68 -12.10 -17.41
C LYS A 4 -5.92 -11.64 -18.83
N GLY A 5 -4.84 -11.33 -19.54
CA GLY A 5 -4.89 -10.96 -20.95
C GLY A 5 -5.15 -9.49 -21.24
N TRP A 6 -5.35 -8.66 -20.23
CA TRP A 6 -5.63 -7.23 -20.45
C TRP A 6 -4.51 -6.48 -21.17
N GLY A 7 -3.26 -6.92 -21.05
CA GLY A 7 -2.14 -6.33 -21.74
C GLY A 7 -1.64 -7.12 -22.92
N GLU A 8 -2.33 -8.20 -23.34
CA GLU A 8 -1.89 -9.08 -24.42
C GLU A 8 -2.32 -8.58 -25.78
N PRO A 9 -1.55 -8.92 -26.86
CA PRO A 9 -1.95 -8.58 -28.23
C PRO A 9 -3.33 -9.13 -28.56
N GLY A 10 -4.14 -8.32 -29.23
CA GLY A 10 -5.50 -8.69 -29.62
C GLY A 10 -6.57 -8.41 -28.60
N HIS A 11 -6.20 -8.10 -27.36
CA HIS A 11 -7.16 -7.69 -26.34
C HIS A 11 -7.51 -6.22 -26.55
N PRO A 12 -8.80 -5.83 -26.48
CA PRO A 12 -9.17 -4.42 -26.65
C PRO A 12 -8.44 -3.53 -25.64
N PRO A 13 -7.91 -2.37 -26.03
CA PRO A 13 -7.19 -1.48 -25.12
C PRO A 13 -8.18 -0.82 -24.15
N ALA A 14 -8.26 -1.37 -22.92
CA ALA A 14 -9.06 -0.80 -21.84
C ALA A 14 -8.24 0.15 -20.97
N PHE A 15 -6.92 0.07 -21.06
CA PHE A 15 -5.98 0.86 -20.26
C PHE A 15 -4.90 1.44 -21.15
N SER A 16 -4.37 2.63 -20.79
CA SER A 16 -3.24 3.22 -21.50
C SER A 16 -1.95 2.41 -21.26
N GLU A 17 -1.85 1.75 -20.08
CA GLU A 17 -0.69 0.96 -19.69
C GLU A 17 -1.10 -0.18 -18.77
N VAL A 18 -0.45 -1.34 -18.91
CA VAL A 18 -0.62 -2.47 -17.98
C VAL A 18 0.78 -2.89 -17.51
N LEU A 19 1.03 -2.76 -16.21
CA LEU A 19 2.34 -3.01 -15.60
C LEU A 19 2.20 -3.96 -14.42
N ASP A 20 3.21 -4.82 -14.20
CA ASP A 20 3.26 -5.66 -13.02
C ASP A 20 3.69 -4.87 -11.79
N TYR A 21 4.60 -3.90 -11.98
CA TYR A 21 5.11 -3.03 -10.93
C TYR A 21 5.28 -1.63 -11.47
N ALA A 22 5.01 -0.63 -10.63
CA ALA A 22 5.21 0.76 -11.01
C ALA A 22 5.63 1.61 -9.81
N GLU A 23 6.43 2.64 -10.07
CA GLU A 23 6.76 3.66 -9.08
C GLU A 23 6.40 5.04 -9.61
N LEU A 24 5.75 5.83 -8.77
CA LEU A 24 5.60 7.26 -9.00
C LEU A 24 6.72 7.96 -8.24
N LYS A 25 7.57 8.67 -8.97
CA LYS A 25 8.68 9.44 -8.37
C LYS A 25 8.11 10.64 -7.61
N PRO A 26 8.84 11.17 -6.61
CA PRO A 26 8.35 12.31 -5.82
C PRO A 26 7.86 13.49 -6.65
N GLY A 27 8.54 13.82 -7.74
CA GLY A 27 8.13 14.93 -8.63
C GLY A 27 6.82 14.70 -9.34
N MET A 28 6.34 13.45 -9.41
CA MET A 28 5.07 13.08 -10.05
C MET A 28 3.91 13.01 -9.06
N CYS A 29 4.18 13.08 -7.76
CA CYS A 29 3.18 12.87 -6.73
C CYS A 29 3.45 13.72 -5.49
N HIS A 30 3.43 15.05 -5.66
CA HIS A 30 3.51 16.02 -4.56
C HIS A 30 4.66 15.78 -3.57
N GLY A 31 5.82 15.38 -4.09
CA GLY A 31 6.98 15.09 -3.25
C GLY A 31 6.97 13.72 -2.60
N GLN A 32 5.98 12.90 -2.89
CA GLN A 32 5.80 11.57 -2.32
C GLN A 32 6.17 10.49 -3.34
N ARG A 33 7.02 9.53 -2.95
CA ARG A 33 7.23 8.34 -3.78
C ARG A 33 6.14 7.32 -3.46
N ILE A 34 5.59 6.73 -4.51
CA ILE A 34 4.57 5.68 -4.39
C ILE A 34 5.02 4.46 -5.17
N CYS A 35 5.09 3.31 -4.50
CA CYS A 35 5.47 2.03 -5.10
C CYS A 35 4.22 1.15 -5.19
N MET A 36 3.91 0.67 -6.38
CA MET A 36 2.67 -0.08 -6.65
C MET A 36 2.97 -1.47 -7.15
N LEU A 37 2.39 -2.47 -6.51
CA LEU A 37 2.40 -3.86 -6.92
C LEU A 37 1.07 -4.46 -6.51
N HIS A 38 0.56 -5.42 -7.26
CA HIS A 38 -0.69 -6.07 -6.88
C HIS A 38 -0.59 -6.77 -5.51
N TYR A 39 0.57 -7.38 -5.23
CA TYR A 39 0.81 -8.11 -3.99
C TYR A 39 1.44 -7.20 -2.92
N PRO A 40 1.10 -7.40 -1.63
CA PRO A 40 1.75 -6.64 -0.56
C PRO A 40 3.23 -7.00 -0.43
N MET A 41 4.07 -5.99 -0.26
CA MET A 41 5.52 -6.15 -0.09
C MET A 41 5.91 -5.86 1.35
N LEU A 42 6.94 -6.55 1.83
CA LEU A 42 7.55 -6.27 3.14
C LEU A 42 8.48 -5.07 3.07
N SER A 43 9.11 -4.84 1.92
CA SER A 43 10.03 -3.73 1.71
C SER A 43 9.85 -3.18 0.31
N TRP A 44 10.09 -1.89 0.15
CA TRP A 44 9.96 -1.19 -1.13
C TRP A 44 10.93 -0.01 -1.18
N ASN A 45 11.16 0.51 -2.37
CA ASN A 45 12.08 1.61 -2.57
C ASN A 45 11.62 2.85 -1.80
N GLY A 46 12.50 3.37 -0.97
CA GLY A 46 12.21 4.55 -0.17
C GLY A 46 11.37 4.30 1.07
N LYS A 47 11.18 3.04 1.48
CA LYS A 47 10.36 2.69 2.64
C LYS A 47 10.67 3.53 3.87
N TRP A 48 11.95 3.75 4.16
CA TRP A 48 12.37 4.52 5.34
C TRP A 48 12.48 6.03 5.06
N ARG A 49 12.12 6.45 3.86
CA ARG A 49 12.09 7.86 3.44
C ARG A 49 10.67 8.26 3.05
N HIS A 50 9.69 7.74 3.76
CA HIS A 50 8.26 8.06 3.62
C HIS A 50 7.62 7.62 2.28
N ALA A 51 8.24 6.71 1.53
CA ALA A 51 7.57 6.16 0.35
C ALA A 51 6.38 5.29 0.78
N ILE A 52 5.28 5.43 0.06
CA ILE A 52 4.05 4.66 0.33
C ILE A 52 3.98 3.49 -0.65
N HIS A 53 3.61 2.32 -0.15
CA HIS A 53 3.35 1.15 -0.97
C HIS A 53 1.84 0.92 -1.09
N LEU A 54 1.36 0.84 -2.33
CA LEU A 54 -0.04 0.52 -2.64
C LEU A 54 -0.12 -0.88 -3.21
N HIS A 55 -1.08 -1.65 -2.74
CA HIS A 55 -1.32 -3.01 -3.22
C HIS A 55 -2.80 -3.37 -3.15
N GLY A 56 -3.13 -4.55 -3.63
CA GLY A 56 -4.45 -5.15 -3.49
C GLY A 56 -4.29 -6.59 -3.03
N HIS A 57 -4.92 -7.50 -3.76
CA HIS A 57 -4.79 -8.95 -3.66
C HIS A 57 -5.42 -9.59 -2.42
N ILE A 58 -5.14 -9.12 -1.22
CA ILE A 58 -5.53 -9.80 0.03
C ILE A 58 -6.97 -9.52 0.46
N HIS A 59 -7.66 -8.62 -0.23
CA HIS A 59 -9.04 -8.25 0.11
C HIS A 59 -9.18 -7.88 1.59
N ALA A 60 -8.26 -7.06 2.09
CA ALA A 60 -8.20 -6.69 3.50
C ALA A 60 -9.45 -5.89 3.93
N LYS A 61 -9.73 -5.91 5.22
CA LYS A 61 -10.75 -5.05 5.83
C LYS A 61 -10.13 -3.68 6.17
N PRO A 62 -10.95 -2.65 6.44
CA PRO A 62 -10.44 -1.31 6.77
C PRO A 62 -9.43 -1.29 7.93
N GLU A 63 -9.55 -2.20 8.87
CA GLU A 63 -8.64 -2.29 10.03
C GLU A 63 -7.19 -2.55 9.62
N TYR A 64 -6.96 -3.21 8.50
CA TYR A 64 -5.62 -3.48 7.99
C TYR A 64 -4.85 -2.18 7.72
N ASN A 65 -5.48 -1.23 7.02
CA ASN A 65 -4.83 0.04 6.71
C ASN A 65 -4.60 0.87 7.98
N LEU A 66 -5.57 0.87 8.90
CA LEU A 66 -5.44 1.57 10.17
C LEU A 66 -4.30 1.01 11.00
N ARG A 67 -4.18 -0.31 11.07
CA ARG A 67 -3.10 -0.97 11.79
C ARG A 67 -1.74 -0.64 11.19
N ASN A 68 -1.62 -0.67 9.86
CA ASN A 68 -0.37 -0.27 9.21
C ASN A 68 0.02 1.14 9.59
N ARG A 69 -0.91 2.08 9.54
CA ARG A 69 -0.65 3.46 9.93
C ARG A 69 -0.18 3.55 11.39
N ASP A 70 -0.87 2.87 12.30
CA ASP A 70 -0.54 2.90 13.72
C ASP A 70 0.86 2.33 14.01
N LEU A 71 1.30 1.36 13.22
CA LEU A 71 2.60 0.72 13.36
C LEU A 71 3.72 1.43 12.59
N GLY A 72 3.42 2.51 11.90
CA GLY A 72 4.40 3.21 11.08
C GLY A 72 4.79 2.44 9.81
N ILE A 73 3.86 1.66 9.28
CA ILE A 73 4.03 0.94 8.02
C ILE A 73 3.23 1.71 6.96
N LEU A 74 3.92 2.35 6.03
CA LEU A 74 3.27 3.15 5.00
C LEU A 74 2.83 2.26 3.83
N ARG A 75 1.99 1.29 4.12
CA ARG A 75 1.47 0.32 3.17
C ARG A 75 -0.05 0.34 3.22
N TYR A 76 -0.69 0.38 2.06
CA TYR A 76 -2.12 0.60 1.96
C TYR A 76 -2.75 -0.36 0.95
N ASP A 77 -3.81 -1.06 1.37
CA ASP A 77 -4.63 -1.88 0.47
C ASP A 77 -5.66 -0.98 -0.21
N VAL A 78 -5.53 -0.81 -1.52
CA VAL A 78 -6.42 0.05 -2.31
C VAL A 78 -7.68 -0.68 -2.76
N GLY A 79 -7.82 -1.96 -2.43
CA GLY A 79 -9.00 -2.74 -2.78
C GLY A 79 -10.26 -2.17 -2.16
N VAL A 80 -11.39 -2.36 -2.84
CA VAL A 80 -12.66 -1.78 -2.38
C VAL A 80 -13.11 -2.35 -1.04
N ASP A 81 -12.73 -3.58 -0.71
CA ASP A 81 -13.10 -4.20 0.58
C ASP A 81 -12.50 -3.45 1.77
N ALA A 82 -11.35 -2.83 1.58
CA ALA A 82 -10.67 -2.06 2.62
C ALA A 82 -11.12 -0.59 2.65
N ASN A 83 -11.93 -0.16 1.71
CA ASN A 83 -12.26 1.25 1.48
C ASN A 83 -13.76 1.49 1.29
N ASN A 84 -14.58 0.83 2.11
CA ASN A 84 -16.04 1.00 2.10
C ASN A 84 -16.67 0.74 0.73
N TYR A 85 -16.11 -0.23 -0.02
CA TYR A 85 -16.56 -0.63 -1.35
C TYR A 85 -16.53 0.51 -2.38
N CYS A 86 -15.65 1.48 -2.17
CA CYS A 86 -15.44 2.61 -3.08
C CYS A 86 -13.96 2.71 -3.49
N PRO A 87 -13.66 3.20 -4.68
CA PRO A 87 -12.29 3.54 -5.03
C PRO A 87 -11.75 4.61 -4.09
N VAL A 88 -10.45 4.54 -3.80
CA VAL A 88 -9.77 5.53 -2.96
C VAL A 88 -8.88 6.41 -3.83
N SER A 89 -8.86 7.71 -3.57
CA SER A 89 -8.03 8.64 -4.34
C SER A 89 -6.62 8.72 -3.76
N ARG A 90 -5.67 9.14 -4.62
CA ARG A 90 -4.30 9.44 -4.18
C ARG A 90 -4.29 10.46 -3.05
N ASP A 91 -5.09 11.51 -3.17
CA ASP A 91 -5.10 12.57 -2.15
C ASP A 91 -5.61 12.05 -0.81
N ASP A 92 -6.58 11.16 -0.80
CA ASP A 92 -7.05 10.52 0.43
C ASP A 92 -5.95 9.70 1.09
N ILE A 93 -5.17 8.95 0.29
CA ILE A 93 -4.07 8.14 0.82
C ILE A 93 -2.96 9.02 1.38
N LEU A 94 -2.60 10.09 0.69
CA LEU A 94 -1.59 11.04 1.17
C LEU A 94 -2.03 11.68 2.49
N ALA A 95 -3.30 12.06 2.59
CA ALA A 95 -3.85 12.60 3.83
C ALA A 95 -3.85 11.57 4.96
N PHE A 96 -4.15 10.31 4.63
CA PHE A 96 -4.18 9.22 5.60
C PHE A 96 -2.83 9.02 6.30
N PHE A 97 -1.73 9.13 5.55
CA PHE A 97 -0.38 8.95 6.10
C PHE A 97 0.32 10.25 6.49
N LYS A 98 -0.37 11.39 6.39
CA LYS A 98 0.23 12.68 6.74
C LYS A 98 0.71 12.68 8.19
N GLY A 99 1.98 13.03 8.39
CA GLY A 99 2.58 13.08 9.72
C GLY A 99 2.98 11.72 10.29
N VAL A 100 2.82 10.64 9.52
CA VAL A 100 3.22 9.31 9.96
C VAL A 100 4.66 9.05 9.51
N ASP A 101 5.55 8.80 10.49
CA ASP A 101 6.94 8.44 10.20
C ASP A 101 7.08 6.93 10.12
N PRO A 102 7.88 6.42 9.14
CA PRO A 102 8.11 4.99 9.05
C PRO A 102 8.89 4.50 10.28
N VAL A 103 8.45 3.39 10.85
CA VAL A 103 9.06 2.81 12.05
C VAL A 103 9.88 1.59 11.65
N PRO A 104 11.18 1.53 12.03
CA PRO A 104 12.02 0.35 11.78
C PRO A 104 11.43 -0.93 12.37
N ASP A 105 11.75 -2.06 11.76
CA ASP A 105 11.15 -3.34 12.16
C ASP A 105 11.34 -3.67 13.63
N SER A 106 12.50 -3.37 14.19
CA SER A 106 12.78 -3.59 15.62
C SER A 106 11.85 -2.79 16.52
N ASP A 107 11.59 -1.54 16.17
CA ASP A 107 10.69 -0.69 16.95
C ASP A 107 9.24 -1.14 16.78
N ARG A 108 8.90 -1.64 15.59
CA ARG A 108 7.57 -2.18 15.32
C ARG A 108 7.28 -3.39 16.18
N GLU A 109 8.23 -4.32 16.25
CA GLU A 109 8.09 -5.49 17.11
C GLU A 109 7.91 -5.10 18.57
N ARG A 110 8.71 -4.14 19.04
CA ARG A 110 8.60 -3.65 20.41
C ARG A 110 7.20 -3.07 20.66
N ARG A 111 6.66 -2.29 19.74
CA ARG A 111 5.32 -1.73 19.89
C ARG A 111 4.25 -2.81 19.97
N LEU A 112 4.38 -3.87 19.18
CA LEU A 112 3.46 -5.01 19.23
C LEU A 112 3.48 -5.67 20.60
N ILE A 113 4.67 -5.88 21.15
CA ILE A 113 4.84 -6.49 22.48
C ILE A 113 4.24 -5.59 23.56
N GLU A 114 4.53 -4.29 23.53
CA GLU A 114 4.03 -3.32 24.51
C GLU A 114 2.50 -3.25 24.52
N ARG A 115 1.87 -3.47 23.38
CA ARG A 115 0.41 -3.47 23.26
C ARG A 115 -0.21 -4.83 23.58
N GLY A 116 0.60 -5.80 23.99
CA GLY A 116 0.12 -7.14 24.29
C GLY A 116 -0.27 -7.97 23.08
N GLU A 117 0.09 -7.52 21.88
CA GLU A 117 -0.17 -8.24 20.64
C GLU A 117 0.93 -9.26 20.39
N GLN A 118 0.54 -10.44 19.91
CA GLN A 118 1.49 -11.46 19.53
C GLN A 118 1.68 -11.42 18.01
N ALA A 119 2.94 -11.46 17.57
CA ALA A 119 3.23 -11.42 16.14
C ALA A 119 2.56 -12.56 15.38
N LEU A 120 2.38 -13.70 16.01
CA LEU A 120 1.73 -14.86 15.41
C LEU A 120 0.22 -14.78 15.44
N ASP A 121 -0.37 -13.82 16.10
CA ASP A 121 -1.81 -13.58 16.10
C ASP A 121 -2.23 -12.74 14.89
N GLU A 122 -1.27 -12.33 14.10
CA GLU A 122 -1.45 -11.51 12.92
C GLU A 122 -1.88 -12.34 11.69
#